data_7886fa908c230a1cf7a087049dbcc7be
#
_entry.id   7886fa908c230a1cf7a087049dbcc7be
#
_cell.length_a   1.000
_cell.length_b   1.000
_cell.length_c   1.000
_cell.angle_alpha   90.00
_cell.angle_beta   90.00
_cell.angle_gamma   90.00
#
_symmetry.space_group_name_H-M   'P 1'
#
loop_
_entity.id
_entity.type
_entity.pdbx_description
1 polymer ?
#
loop_
_entity_poly.entity_id
_entity_poly.type
_entity_poly.pdbx_seq_one_letter_code
_entity_poly.pdbx_strand_id
1 'polypeptide(L)'
;MVDIIHRIGIKASPTEVYAALSTVDGVAGWWTRETTGESKVGGVITVRFLDHGVDRQGPVTEKGRMDLEVIRLEPGKEVRWRVKAGPQEWINTDVTFSLSPADGRTVLVFGHRNWREAVESTAHCSMKWATFLLSLRELVETGSGRPAPDDMKIDNWN
;
A
#
# COMPACT_ATOMS: atom_id res chain seq x y z
N MET A 1 -21.59 3.76 1.27
CA MET A 1 -20.13 3.66 1.23
C MET A 1 -19.72 2.35 0.58
N VAL A 2 -18.61 2.34 -0.11
CA VAL A 2 -18.08 1.15 -0.79
C VAL A 2 -16.66 0.86 -0.32
N ASP A 3 -16.24 -0.41 -0.45
CA ASP A 3 -14.92 -0.87 -0.08
C ASP A 3 -14.26 -1.55 -1.27
N ILE A 4 -12.95 -1.34 -1.42
CA ILE A 4 -12.11 -2.16 -2.29
C ILE A 4 -11.58 -3.30 -1.43
N ILE A 5 -11.79 -4.54 -1.86
CA ILE A 5 -11.34 -5.72 -1.12
C ILE A 5 -10.55 -6.63 -2.06
N HIS A 6 -9.38 -7.08 -1.60
CA HIS A 6 -8.57 -8.07 -2.31
C HIS A 6 -8.10 -9.17 -1.37
N ARG A 7 -7.92 -10.36 -1.91
CA ARG A 7 -7.39 -11.50 -1.17
C ARG A 7 -6.19 -12.07 -1.90
N ILE A 8 -5.07 -12.24 -1.19
CA ILE A 8 -3.84 -12.75 -1.79
C ILE A 8 -3.16 -13.74 -0.83
N GLY A 9 -2.58 -14.80 -1.37
CA GLY A 9 -1.76 -15.76 -0.63
C GLY A 9 -0.28 -15.44 -0.80
N ILE A 10 0.49 -15.53 0.30
CA ILE A 10 1.93 -15.24 0.33
C ILE A 10 2.65 -16.42 0.97
N LYS A 11 3.70 -16.91 0.30
CA LYS A 11 4.52 -18.04 0.79
C LYS A 11 5.52 -17.56 1.83
N ALA A 12 5.02 -17.15 2.97
CA ALA A 12 5.80 -16.68 4.10
C ALA A 12 4.92 -16.71 5.33
N SER A 13 5.54 -16.58 6.50
CA SER A 13 4.79 -16.53 7.76
C SER A 13 4.06 -15.22 7.95
N PRO A 14 2.98 -15.17 8.75
CA PRO A 14 2.33 -13.90 9.08
C PRO A 14 3.28 -12.86 9.69
N THR A 15 4.27 -13.29 10.46
CA THR A 15 5.28 -12.41 11.05
C THR A 15 6.13 -11.72 9.98
N GLU A 16 6.54 -12.46 8.94
CA GLU A 16 7.33 -11.89 7.84
C GLU A 16 6.51 -10.92 7.01
N VAL A 17 5.26 -11.26 6.71
CA VAL A 17 4.35 -10.37 5.97
C VAL A 17 4.08 -9.11 6.79
N TYR A 18 3.81 -9.27 8.08
CA TYR A 18 3.57 -8.15 8.99
C TYR A 18 4.75 -7.17 9.00
N ALA A 19 5.99 -7.66 9.04
CA ALA A 19 7.17 -6.81 9.03
C ALA A 19 7.22 -5.88 7.80
N ALA A 20 6.82 -6.37 6.64
CA ALA A 20 6.78 -5.58 5.42
C ALA A 20 5.65 -4.53 5.41
N LEU A 21 4.63 -4.71 6.23
CA LEU A 21 3.49 -3.79 6.34
C LEU A 21 3.66 -2.78 7.48
N SER A 22 4.35 -3.17 8.54
CA SER A 22 4.40 -2.42 9.79
C SER A 22 5.64 -1.56 9.96
N THR A 23 6.53 -1.50 8.96
CA THR A 23 7.74 -0.68 9.01
C THR A 23 7.80 0.25 7.82
N VAL A 24 8.41 1.42 8.01
CA VAL A 24 8.62 2.39 6.92
C VAL A 24 9.45 1.76 5.81
N ASP A 25 10.54 1.07 6.16
CA ASP A 25 11.40 0.41 5.18
C ASP A 25 10.66 -0.70 4.43
N GLY A 26 9.80 -1.44 5.13
CA GLY A 26 8.96 -2.46 4.49
C GLY A 26 8.04 -1.86 3.45
N VAL A 27 7.30 -0.82 3.81
CA VAL A 27 6.38 -0.12 2.89
C VAL A 27 7.12 0.47 1.70
N ALA A 28 8.32 1.04 1.93
CA ALA A 28 9.16 1.55 0.86
C ALA A 28 9.58 0.45 -0.14
N GLY A 29 9.66 -0.78 0.32
CA GLY A 29 10.07 -1.91 -0.52
C GLY A 29 8.98 -2.46 -1.44
N TRP A 30 7.71 -2.14 -1.19
CA TRP A 30 6.63 -2.66 -2.04
C TRP A 30 5.68 -1.59 -2.60
N TRP A 31 5.51 -0.45 -1.93
CA TRP A 31 4.54 0.57 -2.37
C TRP A 31 5.22 1.71 -3.11
N THR A 32 6.00 2.53 -2.40
CA THR A 32 6.81 3.58 -3.03
C THR A 32 8.11 3.77 -2.25
N ARG A 33 9.21 3.94 -2.96
CA ARG A 33 10.52 4.19 -2.33
C ARG A 33 10.52 5.43 -1.47
N GLU A 34 9.69 6.41 -1.81
CA GLU A 34 9.56 7.68 -1.09
C GLU A 34 8.55 7.54 0.06
N THR A 35 8.83 6.62 0.98
CA THR A 35 8.06 6.41 2.20
C THR A 35 8.89 6.90 3.38
N THR A 36 8.30 7.79 4.18
CA THR A 36 8.94 8.39 5.36
C THR A 36 7.98 8.41 6.54
N GLY A 37 8.46 8.81 7.71
CA GLY A 37 7.61 8.97 8.89
C GLY A 37 7.88 7.93 9.97
N GLU A 38 6.87 7.68 10.79
CA GLU A 38 6.96 6.76 11.92
C GLU A 38 5.80 5.77 11.90
N SER A 39 6.15 4.48 11.78
CA SER A 39 5.17 3.40 11.83
C SER A 39 4.97 2.93 13.27
N LYS A 40 4.20 3.71 14.00
CA LYS A 40 3.73 3.39 15.37
C LYS A 40 2.31 3.91 15.51
N VAL A 41 1.51 3.32 16.38
CA VAL A 41 0.13 3.77 16.61
C VAL A 41 0.13 5.26 16.99
N GLY A 42 -0.65 6.06 16.28
CA GLY A 42 -0.69 7.52 16.40
C GLY A 42 0.37 8.25 15.57
N GLY A 43 1.36 7.52 15.03
CA GLY A 43 2.34 8.09 14.11
C GLY A 43 1.76 8.26 12.71
N VAL A 44 2.50 8.97 11.85
CA VAL A 44 2.10 9.24 10.47
C VAL A 44 3.17 8.72 9.52
N ILE A 45 2.73 7.94 8.54
CA ILE A 45 3.56 7.52 7.41
C ILE A 45 3.17 8.42 6.23
N THR A 46 4.18 9.00 5.58
CA THR A 46 3.99 9.78 4.36
C THR A 46 4.51 8.98 3.18
N VAL A 47 3.67 8.79 2.18
CA VAL A 47 4.02 8.14 0.92
C VAL A 47 3.94 9.17 -0.20
N ARG A 48 5.00 9.26 -1.02
CA ARG A 48 5.07 10.20 -2.14
C ARG A 48 5.30 9.42 -3.41
N PHE A 49 4.65 9.85 -4.47
CA PHE A 49 4.82 9.27 -5.81
C PHE A 49 5.45 10.31 -6.69
N LEU A 50 6.66 10.03 -7.16
CA LEU A 50 7.44 10.96 -7.96
C LEU A 50 7.36 10.58 -9.43
N ASP A 51 7.24 11.58 -10.29
CA ASP A 51 7.34 11.43 -11.73
C ASP A 51 8.74 11.81 -12.19
N HIS A 52 9.45 10.85 -12.74
CA HIS A 52 10.82 11.02 -13.24
C HIS A 52 10.87 11.34 -14.73
N GLY A 53 9.71 11.54 -15.39
CA GLY A 53 9.63 11.74 -16.83
C GLY A 53 9.89 10.46 -17.61
N VAL A 54 9.63 10.53 -18.93
CA VAL A 54 9.72 9.37 -19.82
C VAL A 54 11.13 8.77 -19.85
N ASP A 55 12.16 9.63 -19.88
CA ASP A 55 13.55 9.21 -19.99
C ASP A 55 14.31 9.27 -18.66
N ARG A 56 13.64 9.58 -17.56
CA ARG A 56 14.24 9.82 -16.24
C ARG A 56 15.35 10.88 -16.27
N GLN A 57 15.35 11.76 -17.25
CA GLN A 57 16.35 12.83 -17.44
C GLN A 57 15.80 14.22 -17.18
N GLY A 58 14.48 14.35 -17.06
CA GLY A 58 13.81 15.61 -16.76
C GLY A 58 13.76 15.89 -15.25
N PRO A 59 13.22 17.05 -14.86
CA PRO A 59 13.02 17.37 -13.45
C PRO A 59 12.06 16.37 -12.82
N VAL A 60 12.37 15.96 -11.60
CA VAL A 60 11.51 15.08 -10.80
C VAL A 60 10.39 15.92 -10.21
N THR A 61 9.15 15.53 -10.43
CA THR A 61 7.96 16.22 -9.90
C THR A 61 7.18 15.28 -8.98
N GLU A 62 6.47 15.86 -8.02
CA GLU A 62 5.59 15.09 -7.16
C GLU A 62 4.25 14.88 -7.86
N LYS A 63 3.92 13.63 -8.13
CA LYS A 63 2.70 13.20 -8.79
C LYS A 63 1.56 12.98 -7.81
N GLY A 64 1.87 12.56 -6.59
CA GLY A 64 0.90 12.35 -5.53
C GLY A 64 1.58 12.19 -4.18
N ARG A 65 0.81 12.46 -3.13
CA ARG A 65 1.25 12.31 -1.75
C ARG A 65 0.07 11.94 -0.87
N MET A 66 0.27 11.02 0.05
CA MET A 66 -0.70 10.70 1.08
C MET A 66 -0.03 10.67 2.45
N ASP A 67 -0.73 11.20 3.45
CA ASP A 67 -0.35 11.06 4.85
C ASP A 67 -1.32 10.07 5.51
N LEU A 68 -0.75 9.04 6.11
CA LEU A 68 -1.49 7.91 6.67
C LEU A 68 -1.21 7.85 8.17
N GLU A 69 -2.24 8.07 8.98
CA GLU A 69 -2.15 7.85 10.42
C GLU A 69 -2.23 6.36 10.72
N VAL A 70 -1.28 5.86 11.49
CA VAL A 70 -1.29 4.45 11.92
C VAL A 70 -2.32 4.30 13.04
N ILE A 71 -3.40 3.58 12.76
CA ILE A 71 -4.51 3.38 13.70
C ILE A 71 -4.30 2.12 14.53
N ARG A 72 -3.80 1.05 13.91
CA ARG A 72 -3.65 -0.23 14.58
C ARG A 72 -2.45 -1.01 14.04
N LEU A 73 -1.68 -1.56 14.97
CA LEU A 73 -0.60 -2.50 14.70
C LEU A 73 -0.77 -3.68 15.65
N GLU A 74 -1.28 -4.79 15.13
CA GLU A 74 -1.40 -6.04 15.88
C GLU A 74 -0.45 -7.06 15.26
N PRO A 75 0.70 -7.37 15.94
CA PRO A 75 1.75 -8.19 15.35
C PRO A 75 1.25 -9.50 14.77
N GLY A 76 1.59 -9.76 13.52
CA GLY A 76 1.21 -10.97 12.80
C GLY A 76 -0.26 -11.06 12.42
N LYS A 77 -1.10 -10.06 12.72
CA LYS A 77 -2.55 -10.13 12.51
C LYS A 77 -3.14 -8.99 11.71
N GLU A 78 -2.82 -7.75 12.08
CA GLU A 78 -3.50 -6.62 11.45
C GLU A 78 -2.63 -5.37 11.41
N VAL A 79 -2.74 -4.64 10.30
CA VAL A 79 -2.25 -3.26 10.14
C VAL A 79 -3.42 -2.44 9.61
N ARG A 80 -3.65 -1.25 10.21
CA ARG A 80 -4.71 -0.34 9.77
C ARG A 80 -4.19 1.09 9.75
N TRP A 81 -4.41 1.76 8.63
CA TRP A 81 -4.08 3.17 8.46
C TRP A 81 -5.33 3.97 8.12
N ARG A 82 -5.36 5.23 8.53
CA ARG A 82 -6.38 6.18 8.11
C ARG A 82 -5.75 7.29 7.29
N VAL A 83 -6.32 7.55 6.13
CA VAL A 83 -5.84 8.61 5.23
C VAL A 83 -6.23 9.97 5.81
N LYS A 84 -5.23 10.79 6.14
CA LYS A 84 -5.42 12.13 6.71
C LYS A 84 -5.24 13.23 5.68
N ALA A 85 -4.40 12.99 4.66
CA ALA A 85 -4.17 13.91 3.56
C ALA A 85 -3.91 13.13 2.29
N GLY A 86 -4.26 13.68 1.15
CA GLY A 86 -4.11 13.04 -0.15
C GLY A 86 -5.24 13.40 -1.10
N PRO A 87 -5.51 12.54 -2.09
CA PRO A 87 -6.65 12.74 -2.97
C PRO A 87 -7.95 12.91 -2.17
N GLN A 88 -8.82 13.78 -2.62
CA GLN A 88 -10.05 14.12 -1.91
C GLN A 88 -10.89 12.89 -1.56
N GLU A 89 -10.97 11.92 -2.48
CA GLU A 89 -11.75 10.69 -2.32
C GLU A 89 -11.15 9.74 -1.28
N TRP A 90 -9.86 9.90 -0.97
CA TRP A 90 -9.16 9.05 0.00
C TRP A 90 -9.26 9.57 1.43
N ILE A 91 -9.50 10.87 1.62
CA ILE A 91 -9.49 11.47 2.97
C ILE A 91 -10.57 10.84 3.84
N ASN A 92 -10.16 10.39 5.04
CA ASN A 92 -10.97 9.67 6.03
C ASN A 92 -11.37 8.25 5.61
N THR A 93 -10.76 7.69 4.57
CA THR A 93 -10.85 6.26 4.28
C THR A 93 -9.82 5.50 5.09
N ASP A 94 -10.02 4.20 5.26
CA ASP A 94 -9.08 3.33 5.97
C ASP A 94 -8.48 2.30 5.02
N VAL A 95 -7.17 2.08 5.16
CA VAL A 95 -6.44 1.02 4.48
C VAL A 95 -6.16 -0.07 5.51
N THR A 96 -6.60 -1.30 5.25
CA THR A 96 -6.53 -2.40 6.21
C THR A 96 -5.85 -3.62 5.61
N PHE A 97 -5.07 -4.31 6.45
CA PHE A 97 -4.40 -5.56 6.10
C PHE A 97 -4.69 -6.55 7.22
N SER A 98 -5.42 -7.61 6.91
CA SER A 98 -5.72 -8.68 7.87
C SER A 98 -4.99 -9.95 7.45
N LEU A 99 -4.19 -10.51 8.36
CA LEU A 99 -3.33 -11.66 8.12
C LEU A 99 -3.85 -12.88 8.86
N SER A 100 -3.84 -14.03 8.20
CA SER A 100 -4.12 -15.30 8.83
C SER A 100 -3.27 -16.41 8.22
N PRO A 101 -2.81 -17.39 9.05
CA PRO A 101 -2.08 -18.54 8.51
C PRO A 101 -3.04 -19.48 7.79
N ALA A 102 -2.59 -20.07 6.67
CA ALA A 102 -3.35 -21.07 5.93
C ALA A 102 -2.38 -21.96 5.15
N ASP A 103 -2.36 -23.26 5.46
CA ASP A 103 -1.58 -24.27 4.73
C ASP A 103 -0.08 -23.91 4.61
N GLY A 104 0.53 -23.44 5.70
CA GLY A 104 1.94 -23.05 5.74
C GLY A 104 2.24 -21.72 5.03
N ARG A 105 1.20 -20.97 4.68
CA ARG A 105 1.29 -19.65 4.01
C ARG A 105 0.54 -18.62 4.84
N THR A 106 0.54 -17.40 4.36
CA THR A 106 -0.28 -16.32 4.89
C THR A 106 -1.33 -15.94 3.86
N VAL A 107 -2.59 -15.86 4.29
CA VAL A 107 -3.63 -15.22 3.52
C VAL A 107 -3.75 -13.80 4.03
N LEU A 108 -3.64 -12.85 3.13
CA LEU A 108 -3.83 -11.43 3.40
C LEU A 108 -5.15 -11.00 2.77
N VAL A 109 -6.04 -10.44 3.60
CA VAL A 109 -7.24 -9.77 3.11
C VAL A 109 -7.00 -8.28 3.25
N PHE A 110 -6.93 -7.62 2.11
CA PHE A 110 -6.73 -6.17 2.00
C PHE A 110 -8.07 -5.46 1.89
N GLY A 111 -8.16 -4.27 2.49
CA GLY A 111 -9.29 -3.38 2.30
C GLY A 111 -8.86 -1.93 2.15
N HIS A 112 -9.46 -1.22 1.21
CA HIS A 112 -9.45 0.24 1.19
C HIS A 112 -10.89 0.66 1.37
N ARG A 113 -11.24 1.04 2.60
CA ARG A 113 -12.62 1.05 3.11
C ARG A 113 -13.18 2.45 3.26
N ASN A 114 -14.49 2.52 3.19
CA ASN A 114 -15.25 3.74 3.47
C ASN A 114 -15.15 4.82 2.39
N TRP A 115 -15.00 4.41 1.13
CA TRP A 115 -15.21 5.33 0.03
C TRP A 115 -16.67 5.77 0.04
N ARG A 116 -16.92 7.05 -0.19
CA ARG A 116 -18.30 7.57 -0.20
C ARG A 116 -19.15 6.91 -1.26
N GLU A 117 -18.58 6.71 -2.45
CA GLU A 117 -19.25 6.10 -3.60
C GLU A 117 -18.23 5.45 -4.52
N ALA A 118 -18.69 4.56 -5.38
CA ALA A 118 -17.86 3.99 -6.42
C ALA A 118 -17.78 4.96 -7.59
N VAL A 119 -16.56 5.41 -7.91
CA VAL A 119 -16.25 6.31 -9.01
C VAL A 119 -15.13 5.74 -9.86
N GLU A 120 -14.79 6.39 -10.96
CA GLU A 120 -13.73 5.91 -11.85
C GLU A 120 -12.39 5.77 -11.13
N SER A 121 -12.07 6.69 -10.22
CA SER A 121 -10.85 6.59 -9.42
C SER A 121 -10.85 5.37 -8.49
N THR A 122 -12.01 4.89 -8.03
CA THR A 122 -12.09 3.65 -7.26
C THR A 122 -11.66 2.46 -8.11
N ALA A 123 -12.08 2.42 -9.37
CA ALA A 123 -11.71 1.37 -10.31
C ALA A 123 -10.19 1.39 -10.58
N HIS A 124 -9.62 2.56 -10.85
CA HIS A 124 -8.17 2.71 -11.03
C HIS A 124 -7.40 2.26 -9.78
N CYS A 125 -7.79 2.74 -8.61
CA CYS A 125 -7.14 2.39 -7.35
C CYS A 125 -7.23 0.89 -7.04
N SER A 126 -8.35 0.24 -7.37
CA SER A 126 -8.51 -1.20 -7.18
C SER A 126 -7.44 -1.97 -7.97
N MET A 127 -7.23 -1.63 -9.23
CA MET A 127 -6.21 -2.25 -10.06
C MET A 127 -4.79 -1.94 -9.54
N LYS A 128 -4.53 -0.69 -9.15
CA LYS A 128 -3.22 -0.31 -8.59
C LYS A 128 -2.95 -1.06 -7.29
N TRP A 129 -3.94 -1.17 -6.40
CA TRP A 129 -3.78 -1.95 -5.19
C TRP A 129 -3.44 -3.41 -5.48
N ALA A 130 -4.08 -4.01 -6.48
CA ALA A 130 -3.75 -5.39 -6.89
C ALA A 130 -2.28 -5.50 -7.29
N THR A 131 -1.76 -4.56 -8.09
CA THR A 131 -0.35 -4.58 -8.51
C THR A 131 0.60 -4.39 -7.33
N PHE A 132 0.27 -3.51 -6.37
CA PHE A 132 1.09 -3.28 -5.19
C PHE A 132 1.04 -4.46 -4.20
N LEU A 133 -0.08 -5.16 -4.10
CA LEU A 133 -0.15 -6.39 -3.31
C LEU A 133 0.70 -7.50 -3.91
N LEU A 134 0.78 -7.59 -5.23
CA LEU A 134 1.70 -8.50 -5.90
C LEU A 134 3.16 -8.09 -5.65
N SER A 135 3.45 -6.79 -5.60
CA SER A 135 4.77 -6.25 -5.23
C SER A 135 5.13 -6.62 -3.80
N LEU A 136 4.19 -6.50 -2.86
CA LEU A 136 4.38 -6.94 -1.48
C LEU A 136 4.73 -8.43 -1.41
N ARG A 137 3.99 -9.27 -2.11
CA ARG A 137 4.26 -10.71 -2.18
C ARG A 137 5.67 -10.98 -2.70
N GLU A 138 6.05 -10.32 -3.78
CA GLU A 138 7.39 -10.44 -4.36
C GLU A 138 8.47 -10.04 -3.36
N LEU A 139 8.29 -8.91 -2.66
CA LEU A 139 9.23 -8.46 -1.63
C LEU A 139 9.42 -9.52 -0.55
N VAL A 140 8.33 -10.05 0.00
CA VAL A 140 8.39 -11.00 1.10
C VAL A 140 8.95 -12.35 0.66
N GLU A 141 8.58 -12.82 -0.52
CA GLU A 141 9.00 -14.13 -1.02
C GLU A 141 10.40 -14.14 -1.62
N THR A 142 10.87 -13.04 -2.19
CA THR A 142 12.16 -12.97 -2.91
C THR A 142 13.15 -11.96 -2.37
N GLY A 143 12.72 -11.04 -1.49
CA GLY A 143 13.56 -9.98 -0.96
C GLY A 143 13.54 -8.69 -1.78
N SER A 144 12.83 -8.65 -2.91
CA SER A 144 12.77 -7.46 -3.78
C SER A 144 11.38 -7.32 -4.40
N GLY A 145 10.71 -6.21 -4.11
CA GLY A 145 9.42 -5.86 -4.70
C GLY A 145 9.57 -4.91 -5.88
N ARG A 146 8.44 -4.32 -6.28
CA ARG A 146 8.37 -3.33 -7.37
C ARG A 146 7.66 -2.06 -6.89
N PRO A 147 8.27 -1.32 -5.96
CA PRO A 147 7.65 -0.08 -5.50
C PRO A 147 7.72 1.00 -6.58
N ALA A 148 6.84 1.99 -6.51
CA ALA A 148 6.94 3.16 -7.36
C ALA A 148 8.34 3.80 -7.20
N PRO A 149 8.97 4.30 -8.26
CA PRO A 149 8.45 4.53 -9.61
C PRO A 149 8.54 3.34 -10.57
N ASP A 150 9.00 2.18 -10.13
CA ASP A 150 9.17 0.99 -10.98
C ASP A 150 7.97 0.04 -10.94
N ASP A 151 6.85 0.51 -10.40
CA ASP A 151 5.59 -0.22 -10.33
C ASP A 151 4.99 -0.46 -11.71
N MET A 152 4.16 -1.50 -11.79
CA MET A 152 3.46 -1.83 -13.02
C MET A 152 2.48 -0.71 -13.38
N LYS A 153 2.58 -0.20 -14.61
CA LYS A 153 1.66 0.80 -15.13
C LYS A 153 0.43 0.09 -15.68
N ILE A 154 -0.74 0.63 -15.41
CA ILE A 154 -2.01 0.00 -15.79
C ILE A 154 -2.86 0.84 -16.73
N ASP A 155 -2.73 2.16 -16.68
CA ASP A 155 -3.50 3.07 -17.52
C ASP A 155 -2.77 4.43 -17.65
N ASN A 156 -3.47 5.44 -18.13
CA ASN A 156 -2.90 6.77 -18.36
C ASN A 156 -2.81 7.66 -17.10
N TRP A 157 -3.24 7.14 -15.94
CA TRP A 157 -3.18 7.88 -14.68
C TRP A 157 -1.96 7.52 -13.82
N ASN A 158 -1.24 6.48 -14.16
CA ASN A 158 -0.07 6.15 -13.36
C ASN A 158 1.09 7.00 -13.75
#